data_3fc521a3a101f0f905cccc491e64fce5
#
_entry.id   3fc521a3a101f0f905cccc491e64fce5
#
_cell.length_a   1.000
_cell.length_b   1.000
_cell.length_c   1.000
_cell.angle_alpha   90.00
_cell.angle_beta   90.00
_cell.angle_gamma   90.00
#
_symmetry.space_group_name_H-M   'P 1'
#
loop_
_entity.id
_entity.type
_entity.pdbx_description
1 polymer ?
#
loop_
_entity_poly.entity_id
_entity_poly.type
_entity_poly.pdbx_seq_one_letter_code
_entity_poly.pdbx_strand_id
1 'polypeptide(L)'
;DALSCISRINSKGSYLMEHSTNVAILMTIFAKYLAIDKRVIEQLALGAFLHDIGKVLLPKELLTTKQPANAKEQKLLNSHVKLGIKVLEATPSISHIAVKLVHEHHERLDGSGFPMGLTGKQIDLYSRMIAIVDRYDAMISGRPNKKAMFPINAFKVLVSESPDKFDEELIEKFIQCIGVYP
;
A
#
# COMPACT_ATOMS: atom_id res chain seq x y z
N ASP A 1 -0.45 -18.05 9.92
CA ASP A 1 -1.53 -17.06 10.04
C ASP A 1 -0.97 -15.64 10.16
N ALA A 2 -1.80 -14.63 10.03
CA ALA A 2 -1.41 -13.24 10.04
C ALA A 2 -0.77 -12.81 11.37
N LEU A 3 -1.25 -13.28 12.51
CA LEU A 3 -0.70 -12.93 13.83
C LEU A 3 0.75 -13.39 13.98
N SER A 4 1.06 -14.60 13.54
CA SER A 4 2.42 -15.14 13.50
C SER A 4 3.34 -14.32 12.57
N CYS A 5 2.82 -13.80 11.46
CA CYS A 5 3.56 -12.94 10.55
C CYS A 5 3.78 -11.54 11.12
N ILE A 6 2.78 -10.93 11.78
CA ILE A 6 2.88 -9.61 12.41
C ILE A 6 4.02 -9.58 13.43
N SER A 7 4.15 -10.60 14.27
CA SER A 7 5.25 -10.68 15.25
C SER A 7 6.64 -10.70 14.60
N ARG A 8 6.72 -11.11 13.34
CA ARG A 8 7.97 -11.17 12.56
C ARG A 8 8.28 -9.91 11.75
N ILE A 9 7.32 -8.97 11.62
CA ILE A 9 7.52 -7.74 10.82
C ILE A 9 8.74 -6.97 11.34
N ASN A 10 8.84 -6.74 12.65
CA ASN A 10 9.96 -6.02 13.26
C ASN A 10 11.33 -6.68 12.98
N SER A 11 11.39 -8.00 12.92
CA SER A 11 12.64 -8.72 12.63
C SER A 11 13.13 -8.54 11.19
N LYS A 12 12.24 -8.14 10.28
CA LYS A 12 12.57 -7.88 8.87
C LYS A 12 13.05 -6.45 8.60
N GLY A 13 12.80 -5.51 9.53
CA GLY A 13 13.23 -4.11 9.45
C GLY A 13 12.17 -3.18 10.03
N SER A 14 12.61 -2.16 10.77
CA SER A 14 11.71 -1.15 11.37
C SER A 14 10.85 -0.44 10.31
N TYR A 15 11.43 -0.21 9.13
CA TYR A 15 10.71 0.41 8.01
C TYR A 15 9.41 -0.30 7.66
N LEU A 16 9.38 -1.64 7.62
CA LEU A 16 8.18 -2.37 7.20
C LEU A 16 7.01 -2.17 8.19
N MET A 17 7.30 -2.18 9.49
CA MET A 17 6.28 -1.91 10.53
C MET A 17 5.80 -0.46 10.47
N GLU A 18 6.72 0.48 10.37
CA GLU A 18 6.42 1.90 10.31
C GLU A 18 5.55 2.23 9.09
N HIS A 19 5.96 1.76 7.91
CA HIS A 19 5.20 1.92 6.68
C HIS A 19 3.78 1.33 6.77
N SER A 20 3.64 0.08 7.23
CA SER A 20 2.32 -0.56 7.39
C SER A 20 1.42 0.21 8.35
N THR A 21 1.99 0.74 9.45
CA THR A 21 1.26 1.55 10.42
C THR A 21 0.82 2.88 9.81
N ASN A 22 1.71 3.57 9.13
CA ASN A 22 1.42 4.86 8.49
C ASN A 22 0.33 4.72 7.43
N VAL A 23 0.43 3.70 6.56
CA VAL A 23 -0.57 3.42 5.52
C VAL A 23 -1.94 3.15 6.15
N ALA A 24 -2.01 2.38 7.25
CA ALA A 24 -3.26 2.11 7.96
C ALA A 24 -3.86 3.40 8.57
N ILE A 25 -3.04 4.26 9.16
CA ILE A 25 -3.48 5.55 9.72
C ILE A 25 -4.00 6.46 8.61
N LEU A 26 -3.22 6.66 7.55
CA LEU A 26 -3.58 7.50 6.42
C LEU A 26 -4.85 7.00 5.72
N MET A 27 -4.98 5.68 5.53
CA MET A 27 -6.17 5.08 4.95
C MET A 27 -7.41 5.31 5.82
N THR A 28 -7.26 5.21 7.16
CA THR A 28 -8.33 5.50 8.12
C THR A 28 -8.78 6.97 8.06
N ILE A 29 -7.82 7.91 8.03
CA ILE A 29 -8.10 9.34 7.94
C ILE A 29 -8.80 9.65 6.62
N PHE A 30 -8.29 9.13 5.51
CA PHE A 30 -8.86 9.35 4.18
C PHE A 30 -10.26 8.76 4.05
N ALA A 31 -10.49 7.55 4.56
CA ALA A 31 -11.81 6.92 4.55
C ALA A 31 -12.83 7.72 5.39
N LYS A 32 -12.42 8.27 6.54
CA LYS A 32 -13.28 9.19 7.34
C LYS A 32 -13.59 10.48 6.58
N TYR A 33 -12.61 11.07 5.92
CA TYR A 33 -12.80 12.26 5.10
C TYR A 33 -13.81 12.04 3.98
N LEU A 34 -13.82 10.84 3.38
CA LEU A 34 -14.79 10.44 2.36
C LEU A 34 -16.14 9.97 2.93
N ALA A 35 -16.37 10.14 4.23
CA ALA A 35 -17.59 9.72 4.93
C ALA A 35 -17.95 8.22 4.73
N ILE A 36 -16.96 7.35 4.63
CA ILE A 36 -17.15 5.89 4.54
C ILE A 36 -17.68 5.37 5.88
N ASP A 37 -18.55 4.35 5.82
CA ASP A 37 -19.13 3.72 7.03
C ASP A 37 -18.05 3.20 7.98
N LYS A 38 -18.24 3.38 9.29
CA LYS A 38 -17.28 3.00 10.33
C LYS A 38 -16.86 1.54 10.26
N ARG A 39 -17.80 0.62 9.99
CA ARG A 39 -17.50 -0.82 9.91
C ARG A 39 -16.60 -1.15 8.72
N VAL A 40 -16.77 -0.39 7.63
CA VAL A 40 -15.89 -0.52 6.45
C VAL A 40 -14.51 0.07 6.76
N ILE A 41 -14.44 1.22 7.45
CA ILE A 41 -13.17 1.84 7.85
C ILE A 41 -12.31 0.88 8.67
N GLU A 42 -12.90 0.14 9.61
CA GLU A 42 -12.19 -0.86 10.41
C GLU A 42 -11.55 -1.95 9.53
N GLN A 43 -12.26 -2.40 8.52
CA GLN A 43 -11.75 -3.39 7.56
C GLN A 43 -10.68 -2.82 6.63
N LEU A 44 -10.83 -1.57 6.20
CA LEU A 44 -9.84 -0.84 5.41
C LEU A 44 -8.54 -0.64 6.19
N ALA A 45 -8.65 -0.24 7.46
CA ALA A 45 -7.48 -0.07 8.34
C ALA A 45 -6.70 -1.39 8.52
N LEU A 46 -7.41 -2.50 8.73
CA LEU A 46 -6.79 -3.82 8.85
C LEU A 46 -6.13 -4.25 7.54
N GLY A 47 -6.83 -4.10 6.41
CA GLY A 47 -6.28 -4.43 5.09
C GLY A 47 -5.06 -3.59 4.74
N ALA A 48 -5.12 -2.28 5.05
CA ALA A 48 -4.01 -1.36 4.86
C ALA A 48 -2.80 -1.70 5.74
N PHE A 49 -3.02 -2.12 6.99
CA PHE A 49 -1.94 -2.60 7.86
C PHE A 49 -1.30 -3.89 7.34
N LEU A 50 -2.08 -4.76 6.74
CA LEU A 50 -1.64 -6.07 6.25
C LEU A 50 -1.21 -6.08 4.78
N HIS A 51 -1.32 -4.96 4.03
CA HIS A 51 -1.12 -4.96 2.57
C HIS A 51 0.22 -5.57 2.16
N ASP A 52 1.24 -5.35 2.95
CA ASP A 52 2.63 -5.78 2.73
C ASP A 52 3.03 -7.03 3.57
N ILE A 53 2.08 -7.71 4.22
CA ILE A 53 2.37 -8.84 5.14
C ILE A 53 3.21 -9.96 4.48
N GLY A 54 3.04 -10.15 3.18
CA GLY A 54 3.82 -11.15 2.43
C GLY A 54 5.32 -10.87 2.39
N LYS A 55 5.76 -9.63 2.63
CA LYS A 55 7.19 -9.25 2.69
C LYS A 55 7.94 -9.95 3.82
N VAL A 56 7.25 -10.35 4.90
CA VAL A 56 7.88 -11.11 5.99
C VAL A 56 8.41 -12.49 5.55
N LEU A 57 7.90 -13.01 4.44
CA LEU A 57 8.31 -14.29 3.87
C LEU A 57 9.46 -14.15 2.86
N LEU A 58 9.83 -12.92 2.51
CA LEU A 58 10.97 -12.65 1.62
C LEU A 58 12.30 -12.66 2.38
N PRO A 59 13.43 -12.89 1.69
CA PRO A 59 14.77 -12.73 2.28
C PRO A 59 14.97 -11.32 2.86
N LYS A 60 15.53 -11.23 4.07
CA LYS A 60 15.75 -9.93 4.75
C LYS A 60 16.68 -9.03 3.94
N GLU A 61 17.70 -9.61 3.35
CA GLU A 61 18.71 -8.92 2.55
C GLU A 61 18.06 -8.14 1.40
N LEU A 62 17.04 -8.72 0.78
CA LEU A 62 16.27 -8.08 -0.30
C LEU A 62 15.48 -6.85 0.16
N LEU A 63 15.02 -6.86 1.42
CA LEU A 63 14.23 -5.77 2.01
C LEU A 63 15.09 -4.64 2.59
N THR A 64 16.35 -4.92 2.91
CA THR A 64 17.25 -3.97 3.60
C THR A 64 18.39 -3.46 2.73
N THR A 65 18.52 -3.96 1.51
CA THR A 65 19.56 -3.51 0.57
C THR A 65 19.41 -2.04 0.23
N LYS A 66 20.56 -1.35 0.13
CA LYS A 66 20.64 0.04 -0.36
C LYS A 66 20.74 0.13 -1.88
N GLN A 67 20.93 -1.00 -2.56
CA GLN A 67 21.01 -1.05 -4.01
C GLN A 67 19.64 -1.17 -4.64
N PRO A 68 19.40 -0.57 -5.81
CA PRO A 68 18.20 -0.81 -6.59
C PRO A 68 18.07 -2.29 -6.95
N ALA A 69 16.87 -2.84 -6.84
CA ALA A 69 16.61 -4.22 -7.22
C ALA A 69 16.79 -4.43 -8.73
N ASN A 70 17.49 -5.49 -9.11
CA ASN A 70 17.52 -5.93 -10.50
C ASN A 70 16.18 -6.61 -10.90
N ALA A 71 16.01 -6.96 -12.19
CA ALA A 71 14.75 -7.52 -12.69
C ALA A 71 14.31 -8.80 -11.97
N LYS A 72 15.26 -9.69 -11.60
CA LYS A 72 14.97 -10.93 -10.86
C LYS A 72 14.55 -10.64 -9.43
N GLU A 73 15.23 -9.74 -8.76
CA GLU A 73 14.91 -9.28 -7.41
C GLU A 73 13.57 -8.55 -7.36
N GLN A 74 13.28 -7.71 -8.37
CA GLN A 74 11.99 -7.02 -8.48
C GLN A 74 10.83 -8.02 -8.64
N LYS A 75 11.01 -9.06 -9.47
CA LYS A 75 10.02 -10.14 -9.59
C LYS A 75 9.79 -10.86 -8.27
N LEU A 76 10.86 -11.08 -7.50
CA LEU A 76 10.76 -11.69 -6.18
C LEU A 76 10.08 -10.75 -5.18
N LEU A 77 10.42 -9.45 -5.19
CA LEU A 77 9.72 -8.44 -4.38
C LEU A 77 8.23 -8.41 -4.69
N ASN A 78 7.84 -8.39 -5.96
CA ASN A 78 6.43 -8.37 -6.37
C ASN A 78 5.65 -9.62 -5.93
N SER A 79 6.33 -10.73 -5.66
CA SER A 79 5.67 -11.95 -5.16
C SER A 79 5.08 -11.80 -3.76
N HIS A 80 5.42 -10.71 -3.01
CA HIS A 80 4.84 -10.46 -1.67
C HIS A 80 3.31 -10.39 -1.71
N VAL A 81 2.70 -9.92 -2.80
CA VAL A 81 1.24 -9.88 -2.95
C VAL A 81 0.66 -11.29 -2.86
N LYS A 82 1.17 -12.23 -3.66
CA LYS A 82 0.73 -13.63 -3.66
C LYS A 82 1.03 -14.32 -2.31
N LEU A 83 2.16 -14.01 -1.71
CA LEU A 83 2.51 -14.54 -0.38
C LEU A 83 1.60 -13.99 0.71
N GLY A 84 1.25 -12.70 0.63
CA GLY A 84 0.31 -12.06 1.54
C GLY A 84 -1.08 -12.69 1.47
N ILE A 85 -1.60 -12.93 0.27
CA ILE A 85 -2.88 -13.63 0.08
C ILE A 85 -2.86 -15.01 0.76
N LYS A 86 -1.82 -15.82 0.56
CA LYS A 86 -1.70 -17.13 1.23
C LYS A 86 -1.70 -17.02 2.77
N VAL A 87 -1.09 -15.97 3.32
CA VAL A 87 -1.12 -15.72 4.78
C VAL A 87 -2.54 -15.41 5.24
N LEU A 88 -3.28 -14.58 4.48
CA LEU A 88 -4.64 -14.18 4.83
C LEU A 88 -5.65 -15.34 4.66
N GLU A 89 -5.53 -16.15 3.61
CA GLU A 89 -6.35 -17.35 3.40
C GLU A 89 -6.21 -18.37 4.54
N ALA A 90 -5.02 -18.43 5.16
CA ALA A 90 -4.75 -19.26 6.33
C ALA A 90 -5.17 -18.59 7.67
N THR A 91 -5.79 -17.42 7.63
CA THR A 91 -6.15 -16.63 8.81
C THR A 91 -7.68 -16.52 8.93
N PRO A 92 -8.30 -17.14 9.94
CA PRO A 92 -9.75 -17.03 10.13
C PRO A 92 -10.22 -15.58 10.29
N SER A 93 -11.43 -15.31 9.84
CA SER A 93 -12.16 -14.05 10.09
C SER A 93 -11.53 -12.79 9.45
N ILE A 94 -10.63 -12.91 8.49
CA ILE A 94 -10.18 -11.77 7.68
C ILE A 94 -11.28 -11.40 6.69
N SER A 95 -11.64 -10.11 6.64
CA SER A 95 -12.68 -9.64 5.73
C SER A 95 -12.25 -9.69 4.27
N HIS A 96 -13.22 -9.89 3.37
CA HIS A 96 -12.98 -9.82 1.93
C HIS A 96 -12.39 -8.46 1.48
N ILE A 97 -12.81 -7.36 2.12
CA ILE A 97 -12.25 -6.02 1.85
C ILE A 97 -10.76 -6.00 2.17
N ALA A 98 -10.34 -6.51 3.33
CA ALA A 98 -8.92 -6.55 3.70
C ALA A 98 -8.09 -7.43 2.74
N VAL A 99 -8.60 -8.59 2.36
CA VAL A 99 -7.95 -9.47 1.37
C VAL A 99 -7.79 -8.75 0.03
N LYS A 100 -8.82 -8.04 -0.41
CA LYS A 100 -8.80 -7.31 -1.67
C LYS A 100 -7.76 -6.19 -1.67
N LEU A 101 -7.63 -5.43 -0.60
CA LEU A 101 -6.58 -4.41 -0.48
C LEU A 101 -5.18 -5.02 -0.62
N VAL A 102 -4.92 -6.15 0.04
CA VAL A 102 -3.63 -6.86 -0.09
C VAL A 102 -3.39 -7.32 -1.53
N HIS A 103 -4.43 -7.71 -2.25
CA HIS A 103 -4.31 -8.21 -3.61
C HIS A 103 -4.10 -7.08 -4.63
N GLU A 104 -4.72 -5.91 -4.45
CA GLU A 104 -4.87 -4.90 -5.49
C GLU A 104 -4.08 -3.60 -5.26
N HIS A 105 -3.39 -3.43 -4.11
CA HIS A 105 -2.71 -2.15 -3.80
C HIS A 105 -1.63 -1.72 -4.81
N HIS A 106 -1.14 -2.63 -5.62
CA HIS A 106 -0.20 -2.34 -6.70
C HIS A 106 -0.85 -2.28 -8.10
N GLU A 107 -2.17 -2.43 -8.21
CA GLU A 107 -2.86 -2.20 -9.47
C GLU A 107 -2.85 -0.71 -9.86
N ARG A 108 -2.89 -0.44 -11.15
CA ARG A 108 -2.86 0.91 -11.72
C ARG A 108 -3.91 1.02 -12.81
N LEU A 109 -4.56 2.19 -12.96
CA LEU A 109 -5.70 2.40 -13.86
C LEU A 109 -5.36 2.10 -15.33
N ASP A 110 -4.10 2.26 -15.73
CA ASP A 110 -3.58 1.99 -17.07
C ASP A 110 -3.25 0.49 -17.33
N GLY A 111 -3.43 -0.37 -16.33
CA GLY A 111 -3.09 -1.79 -16.41
C GLY A 111 -1.60 -2.11 -16.23
N SER A 112 -0.76 -1.11 -15.97
CA SER A 112 0.68 -1.33 -15.71
C SER A 112 0.97 -1.92 -14.33
N GLY A 113 -0.07 -2.09 -13.49
CA GLY A 113 0.01 -2.66 -12.16
C GLY A 113 0.15 -4.17 -12.15
N PHE A 114 0.14 -4.73 -10.95
CA PHE A 114 0.22 -6.17 -10.71
C PHE A 114 -0.57 -6.53 -9.43
N PRO A 115 -0.95 -7.81 -9.21
CA PRO A 115 -0.56 -9.02 -9.97
C PRO A 115 -1.44 -9.34 -11.18
N MET A 116 -2.57 -8.67 -11.37
CA MET A 116 -3.57 -9.02 -12.38
C MET A 116 -3.56 -8.08 -13.60
N GLY A 117 -2.96 -6.89 -13.49
CA GLY A 117 -2.99 -5.86 -14.53
C GLY A 117 -4.41 -5.33 -14.77
N LEU A 118 -5.16 -5.09 -13.69
CA LEU A 118 -6.51 -4.54 -13.76
C LEU A 118 -6.49 -3.12 -14.33
N THR A 119 -7.54 -2.76 -15.05
CA THR A 119 -7.67 -1.44 -15.69
C THR A 119 -8.92 -0.70 -15.25
N GLY A 120 -8.83 0.62 -15.12
CA GLY A 120 -9.96 1.51 -14.98
C GLY A 120 -11.01 1.03 -13.98
N LYS A 121 -12.25 0.75 -14.48
CA LYS A 121 -13.39 0.36 -13.65
C LYS A 121 -13.28 -1.02 -12.98
N GLN A 122 -12.30 -1.84 -13.37
CA GLN A 122 -12.05 -3.14 -12.72
C GLN A 122 -11.46 -2.96 -11.31
N ILE A 123 -10.82 -1.80 -11.06
CA ILE A 123 -10.25 -1.45 -9.75
C ILE A 123 -11.30 -0.66 -8.97
N ASP A 124 -11.76 -1.19 -7.83
CA ASP A 124 -12.76 -0.50 -7.02
C ASP A 124 -12.22 0.71 -6.25
N LEU A 125 -13.13 1.45 -5.60
CA LEU A 125 -12.79 2.65 -4.84
C LEU A 125 -11.70 2.39 -3.79
N TYR A 126 -11.81 1.32 -3.01
CA TYR A 126 -10.90 1.08 -1.88
C TYR A 126 -9.50 0.69 -2.35
N SER A 127 -9.42 -0.06 -3.45
CA SER A 127 -8.16 -0.44 -4.08
C SER A 127 -7.45 0.77 -4.71
N ARG A 128 -8.22 1.72 -5.29
CA ARG A 128 -7.66 3.00 -5.77
C ARG A 128 -7.17 3.88 -4.62
N MET A 129 -7.90 3.91 -3.50
CA MET A 129 -7.50 4.66 -2.30
C MET A 129 -6.17 4.16 -1.74
N ILE A 130 -6.05 2.84 -1.50
CA ILE A 130 -4.81 2.30 -0.93
C ILE A 130 -3.62 2.45 -1.89
N ALA A 131 -3.82 2.37 -3.19
CA ALA A 131 -2.76 2.59 -4.18
C ALA A 131 -2.16 4.00 -4.08
N ILE A 132 -2.98 5.03 -3.81
CA ILE A 132 -2.56 6.41 -3.60
C ILE A 132 -1.83 6.54 -2.26
N VAL A 133 -2.42 6.03 -1.18
CA VAL A 133 -1.90 6.15 0.20
C VAL A 133 -0.56 5.44 0.34
N ASP A 134 -0.45 4.20 -0.15
CA ASP A 134 0.81 3.42 -0.17
C ASP A 134 1.91 4.15 -0.95
N ARG A 135 1.56 4.65 -2.15
CA ARG A 135 2.50 5.39 -3.00
C ARG A 135 3.00 6.65 -2.31
N TYR A 136 2.10 7.39 -1.63
CA TYR A 136 2.44 8.59 -0.89
C TYR A 136 3.38 8.29 0.28
N ASP A 137 3.00 7.37 1.18
CA ASP A 137 3.83 7.03 2.34
C ASP A 137 5.21 6.50 1.91
N ALA A 138 5.27 5.63 0.90
CA ALA A 138 6.54 5.14 0.37
C ALA A 138 7.49 6.24 -0.15
N MET A 139 6.96 7.41 -0.51
CA MET A 139 7.76 8.57 -0.93
C MET A 139 8.20 9.44 0.24
N ILE A 140 7.33 9.68 1.23
CA ILE A 140 7.64 10.58 2.35
C ILE A 140 8.42 9.90 3.48
N SER A 141 8.19 8.62 3.73
CA SER A 141 8.94 7.84 4.73
C SER A 141 10.32 7.41 4.23
N GLY A 142 10.52 7.41 2.91
CA GLY A 142 11.73 6.87 2.28
C GLY A 142 11.78 5.33 2.34
N ARG A 143 12.87 4.77 1.88
CA ARG A 143 13.15 3.32 1.91
C ARG A 143 14.66 3.12 2.09
N PRO A 144 15.16 1.95 2.46
CA PRO A 144 16.60 1.73 2.60
C PRO A 144 17.43 2.18 1.39
N ASN A 145 16.87 2.05 0.18
CA ASN A 145 17.51 2.42 -1.10
C ASN A 145 17.00 3.74 -1.70
N LYS A 146 16.12 4.48 -1.03
CA LYS A 146 15.54 5.73 -1.56
C LYS A 146 15.27 6.73 -0.44
N LYS A 147 15.87 7.92 -0.56
CA LYS A 147 15.67 9.01 0.41
C LYS A 147 14.20 9.45 0.46
N ALA A 148 13.74 9.82 1.66
CA ALA A 148 12.48 10.49 1.87
C ALA A 148 12.39 11.81 1.11
N MET A 149 11.20 12.15 0.63
CA MET A 149 10.95 13.43 0.00
C MET A 149 9.96 14.26 0.82
N PHE A 150 9.95 15.57 0.62
CA PHE A 150 8.97 16.44 1.25
C PHE A 150 7.56 16.12 0.75
N PRO A 151 6.52 16.22 1.60
CA PRO A 151 5.13 15.94 1.25
C PRO A 151 4.66 16.62 -0.04
N ILE A 152 5.00 17.90 -0.21
CA ILE A 152 4.62 18.65 -1.41
C ILE A 152 5.18 18.04 -2.71
N ASN A 153 6.39 17.47 -2.67
CA ASN A 153 6.98 16.83 -3.82
C ASN A 153 6.33 15.46 -4.09
N ALA A 154 5.93 14.74 -3.04
CA ALA A 154 5.17 13.49 -3.18
C ALA A 154 3.81 13.75 -3.87
N PHE A 155 3.11 14.81 -3.49
CA PHE A 155 1.88 15.21 -4.18
C PHE A 155 2.09 15.58 -5.65
N LYS A 156 3.15 16.35 -5.97
CA LYS A 156 3.49 16.65 -7.37
C LYS A 156 3.72 15.38 -8.20
N VAL A 157 4.37 14.37 -7.62
CA VAL A 157 4.56 13.07 -8.29
C VAL A 157 3.22 12.36 -8.51
N LEU A 158 2.36 12.28 -7.48
CA LEU A 158 1.03 11.65 -7.62
C LEU A 158 0.20 12.33 -8.71
N VAL A 159 0.16 13.66 -8.72
CA VAL A 159 -0.54 14.44 -9.76
C VAL A 159 0.05 14.18 -11.15
N SER A 160 1.37 14.09 -11.28
CA SER A 160 2.01 13.82 -12.57
C SER A 160 1.80 12.39 -13.10
N GLU A 161 1.52 11.44 -12.20
CA GLU A 161 1.18 10.03 -12.54
C GLU A 161 -0.32 9.83 -12.80
N SER A 162 -1.14 10.86 -12.58
CA SER A 162 -2.59 10.92 -12.83
C SER A 162 -2.84 11.57 -14.22
N PRO A 163 -3.95 11.26 -14.91
CA PRO A 163 -4.96 10.24 -14.56
C PRO A 163 -4.58 8.81 -15.00
N ASP A 164 -3.44 8.62 -15.62
CA ASP A 164 -3.09 7.33 -16.23
C ASP A 164 -3.02 6.19 -15.20
N LYS A 165 -2.30 6.42 -14.08
CA LYS A 165 -2.06 5.39 -13.06
C LYS A 165 -2.97 5.48 -11.86
N PHE A 166 -3.39 6.68 -11.48
CA PHE A 166 -4.15 6.96 -10.26
C PHE A 166 -5.40 7.77 -10.57
N ASP A 167 -6.40 7.61 -9.71
CA ASP A 167 -7.66 8.34 -9.77
C ASP A 167 -7.42 9.82 -9.37
N GLU A 168 -7.60 10.73 -10.33
CA GLU A 168 -7.33 12.16 -10.18
C GLU A 168 -8.23 12.79 -9.10
N GLU A 169 -9.53 12.45 -9.10
CA GLU A 169 -10.47 12.97 -8.10
C GLU A 169 -10.10 12.51 -6.68
N LEU A 170 -9.66 11.26 -6.54
CA LEU A 170 -9.19 10.75 -5.25
C LEU A 170 -7.89 11.40 -4.80
N ILE A 171 -6.96 11.72 -5.70
CA ILE A 171 -5.73 12.45 -5.37
C ILE A 171 -6.09 13.85 -4.85
N GLU A 172 -6.98 14.58 -5.52
CA GLU A 172 -7.43 15.90 -5.06
C GLU A 172 -8.03 15.84 -3.66
N LYS A 173 -8.93 14.89 -3.43
CA LYS A 173 -9.54 14.65 -2.11
C LYS A 173 -8.51 14.25 -1.05
N PHE A 174 -7.51 13.45 -1.42
CA PHE A 174 -6.44 13.06 -0.50
C PHE A 174 -5.56 14.25 -0.11
N ILE A 175 -5.19 15.12 -1.06
CA ILE A 175 -4.45 16.36 -0.77
C ILE A 175 -5.24 17.26 0.18
N GLN A 176 -6.53 17.44 -0.06
CA GLN A 176 -7.41 18.22 0.83
C GLN A 176 -7.51 17.59 2.22
N CYS A 177 -7.61 16.27 2.29
CA CYS A 177 -7.73 15.49 3.53
C CYS A 177 -6.48 15.64 4.43
N ILE A 178 -5.28 15.59 3.85
CA ILE A 178 -4.02 15.66 4.61
C ILE A 178 -3.69 17.11 5.03
N GLY A 179 -4.39 18.11 4.49
CA GLY A 179 -4.30 19.50 4.96
C GLY A 179 -2.98 20.18 4.59
N VAL A 180 -2.37 19.82 3.49
CA VAL A 180 -1.22 20.55 2.93
C VAL A 180 -1.75 21.77 2.17
N TYR A 181 -2.22 22.76 2.93
CA TYR A 181 -2.40 24.10 2.39
C TYR A 181 -1.09 24.88 2.55
N PRO A 182 -0.70 25.65 1.52
CA PRO A 182 0.45 26.54 1.63
C PRO A 182 0.22 27.64 2.68
#